data_f89353362dafeea0441add3d6eb07929
#
_entry.id   f89353362dafeea0441add3d6eb07929
#
_cell.length_a   1.000
_cell.length_b   1.000
_cell.length_c   1.000
_cell.angle_alpha   90.00
_cell.angle_beta   90.00
_cell.angle_gamma   90.00
#
_symmetry.space_group_name_H-M   'P 1'
#
loop_
_entity.id
_entity.type
_entity.pdbx_description
1 polymer ?
#
loop_
_entity_poly.entity_id
_entity_poly.type
_entity_poly.pdbx_seq_one_letter_code
_entity_poly.pdbx_strand_id
1 'polypeptide(L)' 'MDDDLTMLIGAATDGALLEIGVLDIDGNDPVVIHAMPLRQKFYRFLT' A
#
# COMPACT_ATOMS: atom_id res chain seq x y z
N MET A 1 -16.68 -12.76 -2.18
CA MET A 1 -16.00 -12.24 -2.98
C MET A 1 -14.84 -11.69 -2.49
N ASP A 2 -13.97 -11.79 -3.14
CA ASP A 2 -12.82 -11.44 -2.68
C ASP A 2 -12.39 -10.22 -3.13
N ASP A 3 -12.24 -9.29 -2.33
CA ASP A 3 -11.68 -8.07 -2.71
C ASP A 3 -10.24 -8.27 -2.98
N ASP A 4 -9.79 -7.74 -4.07
CA ASP A 4 -8.45 -7.89 -4.50
C ASP A 4 -7.64 -6.82 -3.83
N LEU A 5 -7.26 -7.02 -2.62
CA LEU A 5 -6.48 -6.05 -1.85
C LEU A 5 -5.00 -6.22 -2.13
N THR A 6 -4.36 -5.17 -2.56
CA THR A 6 -2.92 -5.14 -2.78
C THR A 6 -2.28 -4.12 -1.84
N MET A 7 -1.20 -4.51 -1.18
CA MET A 7 -0.46 -3.59 -0.32
C MET A 7 0.77 -3.12 -1.06
N LEU A 8 0.95 -1.81 -1.13
CA LEU A 8 2.08 -1.20 -1.79
C LEU A 8 2.92 -0.46 -0.76
N ILE A 9 4.20 -0.33 -1.04
CA ILE A 9 5.10 0.48 -0.22
C ILE A 9 5.55 1.63 -1.10
N GLY A 10 5.33 2.84 -0.65
CA GLY A 10 5.70 4.03 -1.39
C GLY A 10 6.36 5.06 -0.51
N ALA A 11 6.89 6.10 -1.10
CA ALA A 11 7.55 7.18 -0.36
C ALA A 11 6.72 8.44 -0.45
N ALA A 12 6.53 9.11 0.69
CA ALA A 12 5.93 10.42 0.70
C ALA A 12 6.94 11.46 0.23
N THR A 13 6.48 12.67 0.01
CA THR A 13 7.36 13.73 -0.52
C THR A 13 8.48 14.07 0.43
N ASP A 14 8.31 13.84 1.73
CA ASP A 14 9.36 14.09 2.70
C ASP A 14 10.28 12.90 2.89
N GLY A 15 10.11 11.85 2.08
CA GLY A 15 10.96 10.67 2.17
C GLY A 15 10.47 9.59 3.12
N ALA A 16 9.42 9.84 3.88
CA ALA A 16 8.90 8.82 4.77
C ALA A 16 8.26 7.68 3.99
N LEU A 17 8.42 6.46 4.47
CA LEU A 17 7.83 5.31 3.81
C LEU A 17 6.40 5.10 4.28
N LEU A 18 5.54 4.74 3.35
CA LEU A 18 4.12 4.52 3.61
C LEU A 18 3.70 3.14 3.16
N GLU A 19 2.74 2.55 3.86
CA GLU A 19 2.06 1.37 3.36
C GLU A 19 0.70 1.82 2.83
N ILE A 20 0.35 1.36 1.65
CA ILE A 20 -0.86 1.81 0.96
C ILE A 20 -1.64 0.59 0.54
N GLY A 21 -2.90 0.52 0.94
CA GLY A 21 -3.78 -0.56 0.54
C GLY A 21 -4.68 -0.13 -0.60
N VAL A 22 -4.70 -0.90 -1.67
CA VAL A 22 -5.48 -0.59 -2.85
C VAL A 22 -6.37 -1.77 -3.20
N LEU A 23 -7.65 -1.51 -3.36
CA LEU A 23 -8.59 -2.51 -3.85
C LEU A 23 -8.63 -2.45 -5.36
N ASP A 24 -8.68 -3.61 -5.97
CA ASP A 24 -8.93 -3.74 -7.41
C ASP A 24 -7.86 -3.01 -8.23
N ILE A 25 -6.60 -3.19 -7.83
CA ILE A 25 -5.50 -2.45 -8.46
C ILE A 25 -5.41 -2.74 -9.95
N ASP A 26 -5.79 -3.94 -10.39
CA ASP A 26 -5.76 -4.28 -11.81
C ASP A 26 -7.09 -4.01 -12.49
N GLY A 27 -8.04 -3.45 -11.80
CA GLY A 27 -9.36 -3.19 -12.36
C GLY A 27 -9.45 -1.83 -13.00
N ASN A 28 -10.67 -1.46 -13.38
CA ASN A 28 -10.89 -0.21 -14.03
C ASN A 28 -10.98 0.97 -13.07
N ASP A 29 -11.11 0.68 -11.78
CA ASP A 29 -11.37 1.74 -10.82
C ASP A 29 -10.69 1.42 -9.50
N PRO A 30 -9.37 1.46 -9.44
CA PRO A 30 -8.66 1.16 -8.20
C PRO A 30 -9.01 2.16 -7.11
N VAL A 31 -9.17 1.66 -5.90
CA VAL A 31 -9.55 2.50 -4.77
C VAL A 31 -8.53 2.36 -3.66
N VAL A 32 -7.95 3.46 -3.21
CA VAL A 32 -7.05 3.47 -2.08
C VAL A 32 -7.89 3.51 -0.82
N ILE A 33 -7.78 2.49 0.02
CA ILE A 33 -8.57 2.40 1.23
C ILE A 33 -7.74 2.55 2.49
N HIS A 34 -6.43 2.64 2.35
CA HIS A 34 -5.55 2.62 3.51
C HIS A 34 -4.23 3.28 3.13
N ALA A 35 -3.77 4.20 3.93
CA ALA A 35 -2.46 4.80 3.77
C ALA A 35 -1.98 5.25 5.14
N MET A 36 -0.82 4.77 5.56
CA MET A 36 -0.27 5.12 6.87
C MET A 36 1.23 4.89 6.84
N PRO A 37 1.96 5.40 7.81
CA PRO A 37 3.39 5.16 7.87
C PRO A 37 3.68 3.67 7.87
N LEU A 38 4.72 3.25 7.16
CA LEU A 38 5.05 1.84 7.02
C LEU A 38 5.37 1.24 8.38
N ARG A 39 4.67 0.18 8.74
CA ARG A 39 4.88 -0.48 10.02
C ARG A 39 6.11 -1.36 9.96
N GLN A 40 6.77 -1.48 11.09
CA GLN A 40 8.03 -2.20 11.16
C GLN A 40 7.93 -3.64 10.68
N LYS A 41 6.79 -4.27 10.88
CA LYS A 41 6.63 -5.66 10.46
C LYS A 41 6.75 -5.84 8.95
N PHE A 42 6.62 -4.75 8.18
CA PHE A 42 6.73 -4.84 6.73
C PHE A 42 8.10 -4.44 6.22
N TYR A 43 9.03 -4.01 7.09
CA TYR A 43 10.33 -3.57 6.62
C TYR A 43 11.11 -4.68 5.93
N ARG A 44 10.84 -5.92 6.27
CA ARG A 44 11.54 -7.04 5.64
C ARG A 44 11.29 -7.13 4.15
N PHE A 45 10.23 -6.50 3.66
CA PHE A 45 9.94 -6.53 2.22
C PHE A 45 10.81 -5.53 1.46
N LEU A 46 11.59 -4.71 2.16
CA LEU A 46 12.46 -3.73 1.52
C LEU A 46 13.85 -4.27 1.22
N THR A 47 14.17 -5.47 1.67
CA THR A 47 15.52 -6.02 1.48
C THR A 47 15.55 -7.22 0.58
#